data_c09f0fbd20190b990784f184e5d3db93
#
_entry.id   c09f0fbd20190b990784f184e5d3db93
#
_cell.length_a   1.000
_cell.length_b   1.000
_cell.length_c   1.000
_cell.angle_alpha   90.00
_cell.angle_beta   90.00
_cell.angle_gamma   90.00
#
_symmetry.space_group_name_H-M   'P 1'
#
loop_
_entity.id
_entity.type
_entity.pdbx_description
1 polymer ?
#
loop_
_entity_poly.entity_id
_entity_poly.type
_entity_poly.pdbx_seq_one_letter_code
_entity_poly.pdbx_strand_id
1 'polypeptide(L)'
;IHANSPRNMCDVRIPILYSYDKNADFSEKSIALQIAEAVQIIVQLSRFPDGSRKITAITEVDGLENSGKLRLNDIFLYDRQKKIFHATGNVPKTAIRKIRDHGISVDETIFQINVPKEEIKA
;
A
#
# COMPACT_ATOMS: atom_id res chain seq x y z
N ILE A 1 -10.69 3.30 7.10
CA ILE A 1 -10.67 2.03 7.83
C ILE A 1 -9.51 2.01 8.83
N HIS A 2 -9.74 1.48 10.03
CA HIS A 2 -8.70 1.34 11.03
C HIS A 2 -7.91 0.05 10.81
N ALA A 3 -6.62 0.19 10.56
CA ALA A 3 -5.71 -0.94 10.35
C ALA A 3 -4.29 -0.57 10.81
N ASN A 4 -3.53 -1.57 11.21
CA ASN A 4 -2.16 -1.38 11.67
C ASN A 4 -1.14 -1.26 10.53
N SER A 5 -1.51 -1.74 9.35
CA SER A 5 -0.68 -1.71 8.15
C SER A 5 -1.55 -1.95 6.91
N PRO A 6 -1.03 -1.68 5.70
CA PRO A 6 -1.73 -2.06 4.48
C PRO A 6 -2.06 -3.55 4.42
N ARG A 7 -1.12 -4.41 4.82
CA ARG A 7 -1.34 -5.88 4.86
C ARG A 7 -2.45 -6.25 5.86
N ASN A 8 -2.47 -5.64 7.03
CA ASN A 8 -3.51 -5.86 8.03
C ASN A 8 -4.90 -5.46 7.51
N MET A 9 -4.98 -4.36 6.76
CA MET A 9 -6.23 -3.95 6.12
C MET A 9 -6.76 -5.03 5.19
N CYS A 10 -5.90 -5.55 4.32
CA CYS A 10 -6.28 -6.53 3.29
C CYS A 10 -6.58 -7.92 3.87
N ASP A 11 -5.76 -8.39 4.81
CA ASP A 11 -5.83 -9.78 5.29
C ASP A 11 -6.79 -9.94 6.47
N VAL A 12 -7.07 -8.88 7.22
CA VAL A 12 -7.84 -8.96 8.46
C VAL A 12 -9.05 -8.03 8.44
N ARG A 13 -8.86 -6.74 8.24
CA ARG A 13 -9.92 -5.75 8.44
C ARG A 13 -11.03 -5.81 7.41
N ILE A 14 -10.68 -5.88 6.14
CA ILE A 14 -11.70 -6.00 5.09
C ILE A 14 -12.42 -7.35 5.16
N PRO A 15 -11.73 -8.50 5.32
CA PRO A 15 -12.41 -9.78 5.51
C PRO A 15 -13.39 -9.80 6.70
N ILE A 16 -13.05 -9.15 7.80
CA ILE A 16 -13.98 -9.02 8.95
C ILE A 16 -15.26 -8.27 8.54
N LEU A 17 -15.14 -7.20 7.75
CA LEU A 17 -16.32 -6.44 7.28
C LEU A 17 -17.22 -7.31 6.42
N TYR A 18 -16.67 -8.15 5.56
CA TYR A 18 -17.44 -9.11 4.75
C TYR A 18 -18.15 -10.14 5.62
N SER A 19 -17.59 -10.52 6.77
CA SER A 19 -18.18 -11.51 7.67
C SER A 19 -19.49 -11.06 8.29
N TYR A 20 -19.77 -9.76 8.31
CA TYR A 20 -21.04 -9.21 8.80
C TYR A 20 -22.19 -9.34 7.80
N ASP A 21 -21.91 -9.65 6.55
CA ASP A 21 -22.94 -9.87 5.54
C ASP A 21 -23.39 -11.33 5.59
N LYS A 22 -24.51 -11.59 6.26
CA LYS A 22 -25.05 -12.94 6.43
C LYS A 22 -25.56 -13.59 5.14
N ASN A 23 -25.77 -12.79 4.10
CA ASN A 23 -26.29 -13.27 2.80
C ASN A 23 -25.18 -13.55 1.80
N ALA A 24 -23.93 -13.26 2.15
CA ALA A 24 -22.80 -13.42 1.28
C ALA A 24 -21.89 -14.54 1.79
N ASP A 25 -21.65 -15.53 0.95
CA ASP A 25 -20.67 -16.58 1.18
C ASP A 25 -19.39 -16.22 0.39
N PHE A 26 -18.52 -15.43 1.04
CA PHE A 26 -17.28 -14.99 0.42
C PHE A 26 -16.10 -15.84 0.90
N SER A 27 -15.47 -16.55 -0.03
CA SER A 27 -14.17 -17.18 0.24
C SER A 27 -13.08 -16.10 0.37
N GLU A 28 -11.98 -16.44 1.05
CA GLU A 28 -10.81 -15.54 1.15
C GLU A 28 -10.29 -15.11 -0.21
N LYS A 29 -10.24 -16.02 -1.17
CA LYS A 29 -9.82 -15.74 -2.53
C LYS A 29 -10.77 -14.77 -3.25
N SER A 30 -12.08 -14.91 -3.05
CA SER A 30 -13.08 -14.02 -3.62
C SER A 30 -12.93 -12.60 -3.06
N ILE A 31 -12.72 -12.46 -1.77
CA ILE A 31 -12.47 -11.17 -1.11
C ILE A 31 -11.20 -10.53 -1.65
N ALA A 32 -10.11 -11.30 -1.75
CA ALA A 32 -8.84 -10.82 -2.27
C ALA A 32 -8.98 -10.32 -3.73
N LEU A 33 -9.70 -11.03 -4.57
CA LEU A 33 -9.98 -10.60 -5.95
C LEU A 33 -10.72 -9.27 -5.98
N GLN A 34 -11.75 -9.10 -5.14
CA GLN A 34 -12.50 -7.86 -5.07
C GLN A 34 -11.64 -6.69 -4.61
N ILE A 35 -10.77 -6.89 -3.64
CA ILE A 35 -9.82 -5.87 -3.20
C ILE A 35 -8.87 -5.50 -4.34
N ALA A 36 -8.32 -6.50 -5.03
CA ALA A 36 -7.40 -6.28 -6.15
C ALA A 36 -8.03 -5.47 -7.29
N GLU A 37 -9.33 -5.67 -7.54
CA GLU A 37 -10.06 -4.93 -8.57
C GLU A 37 -10.43 -3.50 -8.14
N ALA A 38 -10.75 -3.32 -6.87
CA ALA A 38 -11.31 -2.06 -6.36
C ALA A 38 -10.25 -1.10 -5.81
N VAL A 39 -9.17 -1.60 -5.25
CA VAL A 39 -8.17 -0.79 -4.56
C VAL A 39 -6.84 -0.83 -5.32
N GLN A 40 -6.32 0.32 -5.69
CA GLN A 40 -5.04 0.45 -6.37
C GLN A 40 -3.93 0.89 -5.42
N ILE A 41 -4.23 1.85 -4.56
CA ILE A 41 -3.25 2.45 -3.64
C ILE A 41 -3.83 2.47 -2.23
N ILE A 42 -3.00 2.11 -1.27
CA ILE A 42 -3.30 2.20 0.16
C ILE A 42 -2.38 3.24 0.77
N VAL A 43 -2.95 4.21 1.45
CA VAL A 43 -2.20 5.22 2.21
C VAL A 43 -2.41 4.93 3.69
N GLN A 44 -1.35 4.54 4.38
CA GLN A 44 -1.36 4.23 5.81
C GLN A 44 -0.95 5.46 6.62
N LEU A 45 -1.79 5.85 7.54
CA LEU A 45 -1.50 6.89 8.52
C LEU A 45 -1.35 6.24 9.89
N SER A 46 -0.39 6.74 10.66
CA SER A 46 -0.16 6.28 12.05
C SER A 46 -0.07 7.47 12.99
N ARG A 47 -0.57 7.26 14.20
CA ARG A 47 -0.41 8.21 15.29
C ARG A 47 0.87 7.88 16.06
N PHE A 48 1.68 8.88 16.31
CA PHE A 48 2.92 8.74 17.07
C PHE A 48 2.71 9.09 18.55
N PRO A 49 3.64 8.66 19.44
CA PRO A 49 3.52 8.95 20.87
C PRO A 49 3.42 10.42 21.23
N ASP A 50 4.02 11.32 20.42
CA ASP A 50 3.92 12.77 20.58
C ASP A 50 2.56 13.35 20.16
N GLY A 51 1.63 12.50 19.71
CA GLY A 51 0.31 12.91 19.23
C GLY A 51 0.26 13.28 17.76
N SER A 52 1.39 13.39 17.07
CA SER A 52 1.43 13.69 15.64
C SER A 52 0.91 12.52 14.82
N ARG A 53 0.37 12.81 13.63
CA ARG A 53 -0.05 11.82 12.65
C ARG A 53 0.79 11.99 11.41
N LYS A 54 1.31 10.86 10.90
CA LYS A 54 2.16 10.85 9.72
C LYS A 54 1.73 9.75 8.78
N ILE A 55 1.94 9.95 7.49
CA ILE A 55 1.86 8.87 6.51
C ILE A 55 3.07 7.97 6.74
N THR A 56 2.83 6.69 7.00
CA THR A 56 3.88 5.71 7.28
C THR A 56 4.11 4.74 6.13
N ALA A 57 3.15 4.59 5.22
CA ALA A 57 3.31 3.77 4.03
C ALA A 57 2.37 4.25 2.92
N ILE A 58 2.85 4.19 1.70
CA ILE A 58 2.03 4.25 0.48
C ILE A 58 2.34 2.97 -0.28
N THR A 59 1.32 2.13 -0.48
CA THR A 59 1.46 0.77 -0.98
C THR A 59 0.56 0.54 -2.18
N GLU A 60 1.10 -0.03 -3.24
CA GLU A 60 0.31 -0.45 -4.40
C GLU A 60 -0.25 -1.85 -4.18
N VAL A 61 -1.52 -2.04 -4.53
CA VAL A 61 -2.14 -3.36 -4.66
C VAL A 61 -1.96 -3.82 -6.11
N ASP A 62 -1.16 -4.87 -6.31
CA ASP A 62 -0.75 -5.34 -7.64
C ASP A 62 -1.20 -6.79 -7.88
N GLY A 63 -2.52 -7.01 -7.88
CA GLY A 63 -3.09 -8.31 -8.17
C GLY A 63 -2.86 -9.34 -7.07
N LEU A 64 -2.88 -10.61 -7.46
CA LEU A 64 -2.73 -11.74 -6.55
C LEU A 64 -1.43 -12.49 -6.83
N GLU A 65 -0.83 -13.00 -5.76
CA GLU A 65 0.23 -14.00 -5.84
C GLU A 65 -0.36 -15.38 -6.20
N ASN A 66 0.51 -16.32 -6.58
CA ASN A 66 0.09 -17.70 -6.87
C ASN A 66 -0.59 -18.38 -5.68
N SER A 67 -0.26 -17.96 -4.45
CA SER A 67 -0.88 -18.44 -3.22
C SER A 67 -2.33 -17.96 -3.03
N GLY A 68 -2.80 -17.01 -3.84
CA GLY A 68 -4.11 -16.36 -3.69
C GLY A 68 -4.11 -15.14 -2.77
N LYS A 69 -2.98 -14.82 -2.15
CA LYS A 69 -2.82 -13.59 -1.35
C LYS A 69 -2.61 -12.38 -2.25
N LEU A 70 -3.03 -11.21 -1.76
CA LEU A 70 -2.78 -9.95 -2.45
C LEU A 70 -1.28 -9.65 -2.51
N ARG A 71 -0.83 -9.25 -3.70
CA ARG A 71 0.51 -8.72 -3.88
C ARG A 71 0.51 -7.25 -3.51
N LEU A 72 1.29 -6.89 -2.49
CA LEU A 72 1.44 -5.52 -2.03
C LEU A 72 2.87 -5.07 -2.25
N ASN A 73 3.03 -3.94 -2.92
CA ASN A 73 4.34 -3.33 -3.16
C ASN A 73 4.42 -2.00 -2.43
N ASP A 74 5.30 -1.88 -1.47
CA ASP A 74 5.54 -0.61 -0.78
C ASP A 74 6.27 0.35 -1.72
N ILE A 75 5.67 1.52 -1.94
CA ILE A 75 6.20 2.57 -2.80
C ILE A 75 6.97 3.59 -1.98
N PHE A 76 6.37 4.04 -0.87
CA PHE A 76 7.00 4.93 0.09
C PHE A 76 6.81 4.37 1.49
N LEU A 77 7.84 4.51 2.32
CA LEU A 77 7.81 4.10 3.73
C LEU A 77 8.40 5.19 4.62
N TYR A 78 7.91 5.24 5.85
CA TYR A 78 8.48 6.08 6.90
C TYR A 78 9.40 5.26 7.78
N ASP A 79 10.68 5.65 7.83
CA ASP A 79 11.65 5.05 8.74
C ASP A 79 11.54 5.73 10.10
N ARG A 80 11.06 4.98 11.10
CA ARG A 80 10.82 5.52 12.45
C ARG A 80 12.11 5.85 13.21
N GLN A 81 13.19 5.15 12.91
CA GLN A 81 14.48 5.38 13.55
C GLN A 81 15.16 6.63 13.00
N LYS A 82 15.20 6.75 11.68
CA LYS A 82 15.81 7.90 11.00
C LYS A 82 14.86 9.09 10.87
N LYS A 83 13.57 8.90 11.13
CA LYS A 83 12.51 9.92 10.97
C LYS A 83 12.44 10.48 9.55
N ILE A 84 12.58 9.62 8.56
CA ILE A 84 12.60 9.98 7.13
C ILE A 84 11.51 9.21 6.40
N PHE A 85 10.70 9.95 5.63
CA PHE A 85 9.80 9.38 4.65
C PHE A 85 10.54 9.28 3.32
N HIS A 86 10.62 8.06 2.76
CA HIS A 86 11.47 7.81 1.61
C HIS A 86 10.82 6.89 0.59
N ALA A 87 11.23 7.02 -0.67
CA ALA A 87 10.90 6.07 -1.73
C ALA A 87 11.66 4.75 -1.53
N THR A 88 10.99 3.64 -1.83
CA THR A 88 11.60 2.30 -1.72
C THR A 88 12.36 1.87 -2.97
N GLY A 89 12.15 2.56 -4.09
CA GLY A 89 12.64 2.17 -5.41
C GLY A 89 11.61 1.39 -6.23
N ASN A 90 10.54 0.93 -5.61
CA ASN A 90 9.43 0.29 -6.33
C ASN A 90 8.61 1.35 -7.07
N VAL A 91 8.23 1.04 -8.31
CA VAL A 91 7.42 1.91 -9.16
C VAL A 91 6.01 1.33 -9.25
N PRO A 92 4.95 2.12 -8.96
CA PRO A 92 3.57 1.64 -9.04
C PRO A 92 3.09 1.59 -10.51
N LYS A 93 3.56 0.61 -11.25
CA LYS A 93 3.36 0.51 -12.70
C LYS A 93 1.91 0.49 -13.14
N THR A 94 1.06 -0.23 -12.40
CA THR A 94 -0.37 -0.33 -12.71
C THR A 94 -1.08 1.00 -12.51
N ALA A 95 -0.81 1.68 -11.40
CA ALA A 95 -1.38 3.00 -11.11
C ALA A 95 -0.90 4.03 -12.14
N ILE A 96 0.39 4.04 -12.47
CA ILE A 96 0.94 4.95 -13.49
C ILE A 96 0.29 4.73 -14.84
N ARG A 97 0.13 3.48 -15.27
CA ARG A 97 -0.52 3.18 -16.55
C ARG A 97 -1.94 3.73 -16.60
N LYS A 98 -2.71 3.56 -15.54
CA LYS A 98 -4.08 4.11 -15.46
C LYS A 98 -4.11 5.63 -15.54
N ILE A 99 -3.16 6.29 -14.88
CA ILE A 99 -3.03 7.75 -14.92
C ILE A 99 -2.67 8.22 -16.34
N ARG A 100 -1.72 7.56 -16.99
CA ARG A 100 -1.31 7.88 -18.37
C ARG A 100 -2.42 7.63 -19.38
N ASP A 101 -3.24 6.60 -19.19
CA ASP A 101 -4.39 6.33 -20.06
C ASP A 101 -5.43 7.46 -20.03
N HIS A 102 -5.43 8.28 -18.99
CA HIS A 102 -6.24 9.48 -18.87
C HIS A 102 -5.53 10.75 -19.40
N GLY A 103 -4.41 10.60 -20.09
CA GLY A 103 -3.66 11.72 -20.67
C GLY A 103 -2.81 12.51 -19.69
N ILE A 104 -2.60 12.00 -18.49
CA ILE A 104 -1.80 12.67 -17.45
C ILE A 104 -0.39 12.07 -17.43
N SER A 105 0.63 12.92 -17.48
CA SER A 105 2.02 12.48 -17.34
C SER A 105 2.40 12.33 -15.87
N VAL A 106 3.26 11.35 -15.61
CA VAL A 106 3.79 11.08 -14.27
C VAL A 106 5.30 11.15 -14.32
N ASP A 107 5.89 11.95 -13.42
CA ASP A 107 7.33 12.00 -13.25
C ASP A 107 7.79 10.83 -12.38
N GLU A 108 8.37 9.80 -13.00
CA GLU A 108 8.81 8.59 -12.31
C GLU A 108 10.04 8.79 -11.42
N THR A 109 10.72 9.93 -11.52
CA THR A 109 11.87 10.23 -10.65
C THR A 109 11.49 10.31 -9.18
N ILE A 110 10.22 10.58 -8.87
CA ILE A 110 9.72 10.62 -7.48
C ILE A 110 9.82 9.26 -6.79
N PHE A 111 9.88 8.16 -7.55
CA PHE A 111 9.95 6.79 -7.01
C PHE A 111 11.38 6.30 -6.82
N GLN A 112 12.37 7.09 -7.23
CA GLN A 112 13.77 6.73 -7.06
C GLN A 112 14.20 6.89 -5.61
N ILE A 113 15.07 5.99 -5.16
CA ILE A 113 15.64 6.08 -3.82
C ILE A 113 16.46 7.37 -3.74
N ASN A 114 16.03 8.27 -2.86
CA ASN A 114 16.70 9.54 -2.63
C ASN A 114 17.12 9.63 -1.16
N VAL A 115 18.08 8.79 -0.79
CA VAL A 115 18.65 8.77 0.55
C VAL A 115 20.02 9.46 0.49
N PRO A 116 20.37 10.35 1.45
CA PRO A 116 21.68 10.94 1.51
C PRO A 116 22.78 9.87 1.46
N LYS A 117 23.85 10.12 0.69
CA LYS A 117 24.96 9.16 0.52
C LYS A 117 25.55 8.66 1.85
N GLU A 118 25.49 9.47 2.89
CA GLU A 118 25.96 9.14 4.24
C GLU A 118 25.14 8.03 4.90
N GLU A 119 23.89 7.86 4.53
CA GLU A 119 23.00 6.82 5.07
C GLU A 119 23.10 5.48 4.34
N ILE A 120 23.65 5.48 3.14
CA ILE A 120 23.86 4.27 2.33
C ILE A 120 25.07 3.46 2.79
N LYS A 121 25.95 4.07 3.57
CA LYS A 121 27.22 3.48 4.04
C LYS A 121 27.14 2.76 5.38
N ALA A 122 25.96 2.56 5.88
CA ALA A 122 25.80 1.84 7.16
C ALA A 122 26.14 0.37 7.06
#